data_be972b1846880e5b73a583c4db720392
#
_entry.id   be972b1846880e5b73a583c4db720392
#
_cell.length_a   1.000
_cell.length_b   1.000
_cell.length_c   1.000
_cell.angle_alpha   90.00
_cell.angle_beta   90.00
_cell.angle_gamma   90.00
#
_symmetry.space_group_name_H-M   'P 1'
#
loop_
_entity.id
_entity.type
_entity.pdbx_description
1 polymer ?
#
loop_
_entity_poly.entity_id
_entity_poly.type
_entity_poly.pdbx_seq_one_letter_code
_entity_poly.pdbx_strand_id
1 'polypeptide(L)'
;MELPRRKILIVDDEPALLKMMGVYLTRMGYSVTTCDSTDRAWVLIEASARELAAAVLDATMRGLSTQDLALKLLAASPSLCVVVASGYPVDMTPLDAAGRGRVQFVQKPFTAEMLAGALRRMIAAQEETV
;
A
#
# COMPACT_ATOMS: atom_id res chain seq x y z
N MET A 1 -8.01 23.45 13.61
CA MET A 1 -7.76 23.00 12.21
C MET A 1 -7.42 21.52 12.21
N GLU A 2 -8.16 20.73 11.46
CA GLU A 2 -7.85 19.31 11.32
C GLU A 2 -6.67 19.10 10.36
N LEU A 3 -5.78 18.17 10.72
CA LEU A 3 -4.73 17.77 9.80
C LEU A 3 -5.33 16.95 8.67
N PRO A 4 -4.80 17.08 7.44
CA PRO A 4 -5.26 16.25 6.34
C PRO A 4 -5.12 14.77 6.68
N ARG A 5 -6.10 13.97 6.29
CA ARG A 5 -6.01 12.53 6.46
C ARG A 5 -4.95 11.96 5.52
N ARG A 6 -4.18 11.00 6.02
CA ARG A 6 -3.20 10.29 5.20
C ARG A 6 -3.92 9.38 4.23
N LYS A 7 -3.48 9.38 2.99
CA LYS A 7 -4.12 8.62 1.92
C LYS A 7 -3.45 7.27 1.75
N ILE A 8 -4.27 6.23 1.74
CA ILE A 8 -3.85 4.83 1.58
C ILE A 8 -4.54 4.24 0.36
N LEU A 9 -3.77 3.60 -0.51
CA LEU A 9 -4.29 2.82 -1.63
C LEU A 9 -4.27 1.34 -1.26
N ILE A 10 -5.35 0.62 -1.51
CA ILE A 10 -5.40 -0.83 -1.31
C ILE A 10 -5.81 -1.49 -2.62
N VAL A 11 -4.98 -2.40 -3.12
CA VAL A 11 -5.24 -3.13 -4.37
C VAL A 11 -5.25 -4.63 -4.08
N ASP A 12 -6.42 -5.24 -4.26
CA ASP A 12 -6.63 -6.68 -4.02
C ASP A 12 -7.86 -7.09 -4.82
N ASP A 13 -7.87 -8.30 -5.36
CA ASP A 13 -9.00 -8.80 -6.14
C ASP A 13 -10.06 -9.51 -5.30
N GLU A 14 -9.88 -9.59 -3.99
CA GLU A 14 -10.82 -10.21 -3.07
C GLU A 14 -11.73 -9.15 -2.45
N PRO A 15 -13.02 -9.08 -2.86
CA PRO A 15 -13.92 -8.01 -2.42
C PRO A 15 -14.10 -7.93 -0.90
N ALA A 16 -14.19 -9.07 -0.23
CA ALA A 16 -14.36 -9.10 1.23
C ALA A 16 -13.17 -8.49 1.96
N LEU A 17 -11.96 -8.78 1.48
CA LEU A 17 -10.73 -8.25 2.06
C LEU A 17 -10.62 -6.74 1.84
N LEU A 18 -10.93 -6.27 0.63
CA LEU A 18 -10.95 -4.83 0.33
C LEU A 18 -11.91 -4.09 1.25
N LYS A 19 -13.12 -4.65 1.43
CA LYS A 19 -14.12 -4.03 2.29
C LYS A 19 -13.66 -3.99 3.74
N MET A 20 -13.15 -5.10 4.25
CA MET A 20 -12.66 -5.19 5.64
C MET A 20 -11.56 -4.17 5.92
N MET A 21 -10.54 -4.16 5.08
CA MET A 21 -9.41 -3.25 5.23
C MET A 21 -9.85 -1.79 5.08
N GLY A 22 -10.69 -1.51 4.07
CA GLY A 22 -11.16 -0.16 3.81
C GLY A 22 -11.94 0.42 4.98
N VAL A 23 -12.86 -0.36 5.54
CA VAL A 23 -13.66 0.07 6.69
C VAL A 23 -12.78 0.28 7.92
N TYR A 24 -11.91 -0.68 8.22
CA TYR A 24 -11.07 -0.61 9.41
C TYR A 24 -10.13 0.60 9.35
N LEU A 25 -9.41 0.78 8.25
CA LEU A 25 -8.46 1.88 8.12
C LEU A 25 -9.14 3.25 8.06
N THR A 26 -10.33 3.33 7.46
CA THR A 26 -11.11 4.55 7.46
C THR A 26 -11.49 4.95 8.89
N ARG A 27 -11.90 3.98 9.70
CA ARG A 27 -12.23 4.23 11.11
C ARG A 27 -11.01 4.67 11.92
N MET A 28 -9.82 4.30 11.48
CA MET A 28 -8.58 4.73 12.12
C MET A 28 -8.13 6.13 11.70
N GLY A 29 -8.84 6.77 10.78
CA GLY A 29 -8.56 8.14 10.38
C GLY A 29 -7.85 8.29 9.04
N TYR A 30 -7.64 7.20 8.29
CA TYR A 30 -7.05 7.27 6.96
C TYR A 30 -8.10 7.57 5.90
N SER A 31 -7.67 8.17 4.80
CA SER A 31 -8.47 8.30 3.59
C SER A 31 -8.10 7.15 2.67
N VAL A 32 -9.03 6.21 2.46
CA VAL A 32 -8.73 4.94 1.79
C VAL A 32 -9.35 4.89 0.41
N THR A 33 -8.53 4.52 -0.59
CA THR A 33 -8.99 4.21 -1.94
C THR A 33 -8.74 2.72 -2.17
N THR A 34 -9.79 1.99 -2.58
CA THR A 34 -9.67 0.57 -2.89
C THR A 34 -9.80 0.34 -4.38
N CYS A 35 -9.10 -0.66 -4.89
CA CYS A 35 -9.15 -1.03 -6.29
C CYS A 35 -8.95 -2.53 -6.44
N ASP A 36 -9.64 -3.14 -7.40
CA ASP A 36 -9.58 -4.57 -7.64
C ASP A 36 -8.66 -4.99 -8.79
N SER A 37 -7.94 -4.03 -9.37
CA SER A 37 -7.03 -4.30 -10.48
C SER A 37 -5.84 -3.34 -10.43
N THR A 38 -4.66 -3.87 -10.78
CA THR A 38 -3.42 -3.07 -10.80
C THR A 38 -3.44 -2.01 -11.90
N ASP A 39 -3.99 -2.36 -13.06
CA ASP A 39 -4.10 -1.42 -14.18
C ASP A 39 -4.99 -0.23 -13.82
N ARG A 40 -6.16 -0.51 -13.26
CA ARG A 40 -7.10 0.53 -12.83
C ARG A 40 -6.53 1.36 -11.70
N ALA A 41 -5.80 0.72 -10.79
CA ALA A 41 -5.18 1.42 -9.67
C ALA A 41 -4.20 2.48 -10.18
N TRP A 42 -3.34 2.13 -11.12
CA TRP A 42 -2.39 3.10 -11.66
C TRP A 42 -3.08 4.27 -12.36
N VAL A 43 -4.07 3.98 -13.22
CA VAL A 43 -4.84 5.02 -13.89
C VAL A 43 -5.50 5.97 -12.90
N LEU A 44 -6.06 5.39 -11.82
CA LEU A 44 -6.80 6.15 -10.82
C LEU A 44 -5.89 7.11 -10.03
N ILE A 45 -4.66 6.70 -9.73
CA ILE A 45 -3.80 7.44 -8.79
C ILE A 45 -2.57 8.07 -9.43
N GLU A 46 -2.32 7.87 -10.71
CA GLU A 46 -1.12 8.37 -11.38
C GLU A 46 -0.88 9.86 -11.14
N ALA A 47 -1.93 10.67 -11.27
CA ALA A 47 -1.83 12.12 -11.09
C ALA A 47 -1.67 12.55 -9.63
N SER A 48 -2.01 11.68 -8.67
CA SER A 48 -2.01 12.00 -7.25
C SER A 48 -1.14 11.07 -6.41
N ALA A 49 -0.27 10.29 -7.03
CA ALA A 49 0.57 9.32 -6.32
C ALA A 49 1.44 9.95 -5.23
N ARG A 50 1.85 11.19 -5.41
CA ARG A 50 2.64 11.92 -4.42
C ARG A 50 1.90 12.17 -3.11
N GLU A 51 0.58 12.16 -3.16
CA GLU A 51 -0.26 12.37 -1.98
C GLU A 51 -0.46 11.10 -1.16
N LEU A 52 -0.09 9.93 -1.69
CA LEU A 52 -0.24 8.68 -0.97
C LEU A 52 0.83 8.55 0.11
N ALA A 53 0.37 8.18 1.32
CA ALA A 53 1.29 7.82 2.41
C ALA A 53 1.72 6.36 2.28
N ALA A 54 0.84 5.48 1.82
CA ALA A 54 1.13 4.07 1.67
C ALA A 54 0.23 3.40 0.65
N ALA A 55 0.69 2.26 0.16
CA ALA A 55 -0.10 1.38 -0.69
C ALA A 55 0.02 -0.06 -0.18
N VAL A 56 -1.09 -0.78 -0.17
CA VAL A 56 -1.16 -2.20 0.18
C VAL A 56 -1.52 -2.95 -1.08
N LEU A 57 -0.63 -3.81 -1.55
CA LEU A 57 -0.76 -4.48 -2.84
C LEU A 57 -0.76 -5.99 -2.68
N ASP A 58 -1.76 -6.66 -3.24
CA ASP A 58 -1.77 -8.11 -3.35
C ASP A 58 -0.73 -8.55 -4.40
N ALA A 59 0.10 -9.52 -4.05
CA ALA A 59 1.19 -9.97 -4.92
C ALA A 59 0.74 -10.72 -6.17
N THR A 60 -0.50 -11.23 -6.20
CA THR A 60 -0.98 -12.13 -7.25
C THR A 60 -2.11 -11.53 -8.09
N MET A 61 -1.93 -10.30 -8.55
CA MET A 61 -2.93 -9.61 -9.36
C MET A 61 -2.74 -9.88 -10.86
N ARG A 62 -3.84 -9.81 -11.60
CA ARG A 62 -3.82 -9.87 -13.06
C ARG A 62 -3.54 -8.49 -13.65
N GLY A 63 -3.08 -8.47 -14.93
CA GLY A 63 -2.78 -7.22 -15.62
C GLY A 63 -1.37 -6.75 -15.33
N LEU A 64 -1.20 -5.45 -15.08
CA LEU A 64 0.09 -4.90 -14.66
C LEU A 64 0.55 -5.67 -13.41
N SER A 65 1.80 -6.13 -13.41
CA SER A 65 2.27 -6.90 -12.26
C SER A 65 2.31 -6.03 -11.00
N THR A 66 2.10 -6.67 -9.85
CA THR A 66 2.19 -5.98 -8.57
C THR A 66 3.56 -5.35 -8.37
N GLN A 67 4.61 -6.05 -8.78
CA GLN A 67 5.96 -5.51 -8.71
C GLN A 67 6.10 -4.23 -9.54
N ASP A 68 5.58 -4.23 -10.78
CA ASP A 68 5.66 -3.05 -11.63
C ASP A 68 4.86 -1.87 -11.05
N LEU A 69 3.68 -2.14 -10.52
CA LEU A 69 2.89 -1.11 -9.85
C LEU A 69 3.64 -0.54 -8.65
N ALA A 70 4.21 -1.42 -7.82
CA ALA A 70 4.99 -1.00 -6.64
C ALA A 70 6.18 -0.12 -7.05
N LEU A 71 6.91 -0.51 -8.09
CA LEU A 71 8.05 0.27 -8.58
C LEU A 71 7.61 1.65 -9.07
N LYS A 72 6.49 1.72 -9.78
CA LYS A 72 5.93 3.01 -10.24
C LYS A 72 5.56 3.90 -9.08
N LEU A 73 4.94 3.33 -8.05
CA LEU A 73 4.54 4.10 -6.85
C LEU A 73 5.76 4.60 -6.09
N LEU A 74 6.74 3.75 -5.88
CA LEU A 74 7.97 4.14 -5.17
C LEU A 74 8.73 5.24 -5.90
N ALA A 75 8.73 5.21 -7.24
CA ALA A 75 9.36 6.24 -8.05
C ALA A 75 8.58 7.56 -8.04
N ALA A 76 7.26 7.48 -7.90
CA ALA A 76 6.41 8.67 -7.95
C ALA A 76 6.46 9.51 -6.68
N SER A 77 6.80 8.91 -5.53
CA SER A 77 6.82 9.61 -4.25
C SER A 77 7.95 9.09 -3.36
N PRO A 78 8.83 9.98 -2.86
CA PRO A 78 9.96 9.56 -2.03
C PRO A 78 9.57 9.12 -0.62
N SER A 79 8.38 9.45 -0.16
CA SER A 79 7.92 9.12 1.19
C SER A 79 6.86 8.03 1.25
N LEU A 80 6.43 7.53 0.10
CA LEU A 80 5.39 6.50 0.03
C LEU A 80 5.94 5.15 0.48
N CYS A 81 5.18 4.45 1.33
CA CYS A 81 5.49 3.10 1.78
C CYS A 81 4.64 2.08 1.02
N VAL A 82 5.21 0.91 0.75
CA VAL A 82 4.51 -0.17 0.07
C VAL A 82 4.50 -1.42 0.94
N VAL A 83 3.31 -1.97 1.17
CA VAL A 83 3.12 -3.28 1.79
C VAL A 83 2.70 -4.25 0.69
N VAL A 84 3.45 -5.33 0.54
CA VAL A 84 3.12 -6.42 -0.39
C VAL A 84 2.53 -7.57 0.41
N ALA A 85 1.29 -7.95 0.11
CA ALA A 85 0.58 -9.02 0.82
C ALA A 85 0.45 -10.26 -0.07
N SER A 86 0.77 -11.43 0.46
CA SER A 86 0.67 -12.69 -0.29
C SER A 86 0.56 -13.87 0.66
N GLY A 87 -0.14 -14.92 0.19
CA GLY A 87 -0.16 -16.22 0.89
C GLY A 87 1.10 -17.06 0.63
N TYR A 88 1.94 -16.62 -0.29
CA TYR A 88 3.15 -17.34 -0.71
C TYR A 88 4.36 -16.42 -0.59
N PRO A 89 5.58 -17.00 -0.44
CA PRO A 89 6.80 -16.18 -0.44
C PRO A 89 6.95 -15.39 -1.73
N VAL A 90 7.41 -14.14 -1.58
CA VAL A 90 7.66 -13.23 -2.71
C VAL A 90 9.10 -12.75 -2.62
N ASP A 91 9.79 -12.72 -3.75
CA ASP A 91 11.14 -12.12 -3.80
C ASP A 91 11.00 -10.60 -3.72
N MET A 92 11.36 -10.05 -2.57
CA MET A 92 11.27 -8.62 -2.32
C MET A 92 12.51 -7.84 -2.76
N THR A 93 13.54 -8.53 -3.27
CA THR A 93 14.83 -7.90 -3.59
C THR A 93 14.70 -6.68 -4.51
N PRO A 94 13.95 -6.76 -5.64
CA PRO A 94 13.82 -5.60 -6.52
C PRO A 94 13.14 -4.40 -5.85
N LEU A 95 12.16 -4.67 -4.99
CA LEU A 95 11.42 -3.61 -4.30
C LEU A 95 12.25 -3.01 -3.18
N ASP A 96 12.98 -3.84 -2.43
CA ASP A 96 13.88 -3.36 -1.38
C ASP A 96 14.99 -2.48 -1.96
N ALA A 97 15.48 -2.82 -3.13
CA ALA A 97 16.50 -2.02 -3.81
C ALA A 97 15.94 -0.66 -4.24
N ALA A 98 14.68 -0.62 -4.71
CA ALA A 98 14.05 0.60 -5.19
C ALA A 98 13.56 1.51 -4.07
N GLY A 99 13.12 0.92 -2.95
CA GLY A 99 12.52 1.67 -1.84
C GLY A 99 13.06 1.24 -0.49
N ARG A 100 14.33 1.48 -0.22
CA ARG A 100 14.96 1.10 1.05
C ARG A 100 14.20 1.67 2.24
N GLY A 101 13.82 0.78 3.17
CA GLY A 101 13.08 1.17 4.37
C GLY A 101 11.63 1.56 4.12
N ARG A 102 11.14 1.42 2.90
CA ARG A 102 9.79 1.81 2.51
C ARG A 102 8.94 0.64 2.02
N VAL A 103 9.44 -0.58 2.09
CA VAL A 103 8.75 -1.77 1.60
C VAL A 103 8.72 -2.84 2.68
N GLN A 104 7.56 -3.48 2.85
CA GLN A 104 7.40 -4.58 3.80
C GLN A 104 6.51 -5.65 3.20
N PHE A 105 6.85 -6.91 3.45
CA PHE A 105 6.02 -8.06 3.12
C PHE A 105 5.13 -8.42 4.31
N VAL A 106 3.85 -8.71 4.04
CA VAL A 106 2.91 -9.21 5.05
C VAL A 106 2.29 -10.48 4.52
N GLN A 107 2.39 -11.56 5.28
CA GLN A 107 1.84 -12.85 4.88
C GLN A 107 0.34 -12.92 5.12
N LYS A 108 -0.39 -13.44 4.13
CA LYS A 108 -1.81 -13.77 4.29
C LYS A 108 -1.95 -15.17 4.94
N PRO A 109 -2.96 -15.39 5.77
CA PRO A 109 -3.94 -14.42 6.23
C PRO A 109 -3.37 -13.48 7.29
N PHE A 110 -3.82 -12.24 7.29
CA PHE A 110 -3.46 -11.26 8.33
C PHE A 110 -4.74 -10.64 8.89
N THR A 111 -4.65 -10.08 10.10
CA THR A 111 -5.75 -9.33 10.69
C THR A 111 -5.66 -7.86 10.27
N ALA A 112 -6.80 -7.17 10.33
CA ALA A 112 -6.81 -5.72 10.07
C ALA A 112 -5.88 -4.98 11.03
N GLU A 113 -5.78 -5.43 12.29
CA GLU A 113 -4.89 -4.85 13.29
C GLU A 113 -3.43 -5.01 12.93
N MET A 114 -3.04 -6.17 12.41
CA MET A 114 -1.67 -6.42 11.96
C MET A 114 -1.29 -5.49 10.83
N LEU A 115 -2.18 -5.34 9.84
CA LEU A 115 -1.95 -4.44 8.72
C LEU A 115 -1.85 -2.99 9.18
N ALA A 116 -2.79 -2.55 10.01
CA ALA A 116 -2.79 -1.19 10.54
C ALA A 116 -1.52 -0.88 11.34
N GLY A 117 -1.05 -1.85 12.13
CA GLY A 117 0.20 -1.71 12.88
C GLY A 117 1.42 -1.55 11.99
N ALA A 118 1.49 -2.36 10.92
CA ALA A 118 2.58 -2.27 9.95
C ALA A 118 2.59 -0.91 9.25
N LEU A 119 1.42 -0.46 8.78
CA LEU A 119 1.29 0.85 8.12
C LEU A 119 1.69 1.99 9.05
N ARG A 120 1.24 1.95 10.30
CA ARG A 120 1.57 2.99 11.28
C ARG A 120 3.07 3.12 11.49
N ARG A 121 3.75 1.98 11.67
CA ARG A 121 5.21 1.96 11.88
C ARG A 121 5.95 2.47 10.65
N MET A 122 5.55 2.05 9.47
CA MET A 122 6.20 2.45 8.21
C MET A 122 6.03 3.94 7.93
N ILE A 123 4.81 4.45 8.10
CA ILE A 123 4.51 5.86 7.88
C ILE A 123 5.27 6.73 8.88
N ALA A 124 5.27 6.34 10.15
CA ALA A 124 6.00 7.07 11.19
C ALA A 124 7.51 7.12 10.89
N ALA A 125 8.09 6.01 10.42
CA ALA A 125 9.50 5.97 10.08
C ALA A 125 9.86 6.94 8.95
N GLN A 126 8.98 7.12 7.97
CA GLN A 126 9.20 8.08 6.89
C GLN A 126 9.14 9.52 7.37
N GLU A 127 8.30 9.81 8.33
CA GLU A 127 8.19 11.15 8.90
C GLU A 127 9.42 11.54 9.72
N GLU A 128 10.05 10.56 10.38
CA GLU A 128 11.25 10.80 11.18
C GLU A 128 12.48 11.09 10.35
N THR A 129 12.50 10.73 9.07
CA THR A 129 13.65 10.92 8.18
C THR A 129 13.65 12.24 7.44
N VAL A 130 12.68 13.08 7.67
CA VAL A 130 12.57 14.38 7.01
C VAL A 130 13.43 15.43 7.71
#